data_ed36c0aaac99e15421c958029d1f167d
#
_entry.id   ed36c0aaac99e15421c958029d1f167d
#
_cell.length_a   1.000
_cell.length_b   1.000
_cell.length_c   1.000
_cell.angle_alpha   90.00
_cell.angle_beta   90.00
_cell.angle_gamma   90.00
#
_symmetry.space_group_name_H-M   'P 1'
#
loop_
_entity.id
_entity.type
_entity.pdbx_description
1 polymer ?
#
loop_
_entity_poly.entity_id
_entity_poly.type
_entity_poly.pdbx_seq_one_letter_code
_entity_poly.pdbx_strand_id
1 'polypeptide(L)'
;MDRRTETGFQKFADIGGDFTDLLRVADSLRDDVKLIFTSHSENTGDAINPHWTLKTVGKLVSEKVTPEGLFTYVFYAMAVPGDGDRMDYKFLTNADGEHVAKTPMGMFEDLYIDNDLAKIIEVIDEYNEGE
;
A
#
# COMPACT_ATOMS: atom_id res chain seq x y z
N MET A 1 3.19 -14.86 -23.35
CA MET A 1 4.07 -14.08 -24.28
C MET A 1 5.49 -14.06 -23.76
N ASP A 2 6.46 -14.29 -24.64
CA ASP A 2 7.86 -14.24 -24.27
C ASP A 2 8.38 -12.80 -24.32
N ARG A 3 8.60 -12.20 -23.15
CA ARG A 3 9.01 -10.81 -23.03
C ARG A 3 10.47 -10.56 -23.43
N ARG A 4 11.27 -11.60 -23.62
CA ARG A 4 12.66 -11.46 -24.07
C ARG A 4 12.79 -10.93 -25.49
N THR A 5 11.73 -11.04 -26.28
CA THR A 5 11.70 -10.59 -27.68
C THR A 5 11.17 -9.16 -27.83
N GLU A 6 10.66 -8.55 -26.76
CA GLU A 6 10.11 -7.20 -26.80
C GLU A 6 11.23 -6.15 -26.73
N THR A 7 11.01 -4.97 -27.36
CA THR A 7 11.90 -3.83 -27.20
C THR A 7 11.83 -3.31 -25.76
N GLY A 8 12.88 -2.64 -25.29
CA GLY A 8 12.96 -2.18 -23.91
C GLY A 8 11.77 -1.33 -23.46
N PHE A 9 11.37 -0.34 -24.28
CA PHE A 9 10.24 0.54 -23.95
C PHE A 9 8.92 -0.21 -23.91
N GLN A 10 8.66 -1.02 -24.94
CA GLN A 10 7.43 -1.82 -25.03
C GLN A 10 7.34 -2.82 -23.88
N LYS A 11 8.44 -3.46 -23.56
CA LYS A 11 8.53 -4.41 -22.44
C LYS A 11 8.13 -3.77 -21.12
N PHE A 12 8.66 -2.58 -20.80
CA PHE A 12 8.33 -1.87 -19.57
C PHE A 12 6.88 -1.39 -19.54
N ALA A 13 6.33 -0.96 -20.67
CA ALA A 13 4.92 -0.59 -20.76
C ALA A 13 4.00 -1.78 -20.50
N ASP A 14 4.31 -2.95 -21.06
CA ASP A 14 3.55 -4.18 -20.84
C ASP A 14 3.64 -4.66 -19.40
N ILE A 15 4.82 -4.58 -18.77
CA ILE A 15 5.01 -4.92 -17.35
C ILE A 15 4.16 -4.00 -16.47
N GLY A 16 4.11 -2.71 -16.77
CA GLY A 16 3.27 -1.75 -16.05
C GLY A 16 1.79 -2.08 -16.16
N GLY A 17 1.32 -2.46 -17.35
CA GLY A 17 -0.05 -2.89 -17.58
C GLY A 17 -0.39 -4.17 -16.81
N ASP A 18 0.48 -5.17 -16.86
CA ASP A 18 0.29 -6.43 -16.15
C ASP A 18 0.26 -6.22 -14.63
N PHE A 19 1.12 -5.34 -14.14
CA PHE A 19 1.14 -4.98 -12.71
C PHE A 19 -0.18 -4.34 -12.28
N THR A 20 -0.70 -3.40 -13.09
CA THR A 20 -1.98 -2.77 -12.82
C THR A 20 -3.13 -3.77 -12.83
N ASP A 21 -3.15 -4.70 -13.80
CA ASP A 21 -4.16 -5.75 -13.89
C ASP A 21 -4.15 -6.65 -12.66
N LEU A 22 -2.96 -7.00 -12.16
CA LEU A 22 -2.82 -7.78 -10.93
C LEU A 22 -3.42 -7.04 -9.74
N LEU A 23 -3.14 -5.74 -9.59
CA LEU A 23 -3.66 -4.95 -8.48
C LEU A 23 -5.18 -4.80 -8.52
N ARG A 24 -5.78 -4.88 -9.72
CA ARG A 24 -7.22 -4.75 -9.91
C ARG A 24 -8.00 -6.06 -9.80
N VAL A 25 -7.32 -7.17 -9.55
CA VAL A 25 -7.99 -8.46 -9.45
C VAL A 25 -9.05 -8.49 -8.34
N ALA A 26 -8.89 -7.66 -7.31
CA ALA A 26 -9.86 -7.55 -6.23
C ALA A 26 -11.25 -7.10 -6.70
N ASP A 27 -11.32 -6.32 -7.78
CA ASP A 27 -12.59 -5.82 -8.33
C ASP A 27 -13.49 -6.95 -8.85
N SER A 28 -12.91 -8.11 -9.17
CA SER A 28 -13.63 -9.28 -9.67
C SER A 28 -13.95 -10.32 -8.59
N LEU A 29 -13.53 -10.09 -7.36
CA LEU A 29 -13.77 -11.02 -6.26
C LEU A 29 -15.10 -10.74 -5.57
N ARG A 30 -15.63 -11.76 -4.85
CA ARG A 30 -16.82 -11.59 -4.04
C ARG A 30 -16.58 -10.57 -2.93
N ASP A 31 -17.63 -9.89 -2.50
CA ASP A 31 -17.55 -8.85 -1.47
C ASP A 31 -17.06 -9.35 -0.11
N ASP A 32 -17.23 -10.65 0.16
CA ASP A 32 -16.79 -11.27 1.41
C ASP A 32 -15.30 -11.68 1.40
N VAL A 33 -14.61 -11.49 0.27
CA VAL A 33 -13.19 -11.81 0.14
C VAL A 33 -12.38 -10.54 0.33
N LYS A 34 -11.40 -10.59 1.22
CA LYS A 34 -10.45 -9.50 1.44
C LYS A 34 -9.10 -9.91 0.86
N LEU A 35 -8.62 -9.13 -0.09
CA LEU A 35 -7.33 -9.36 -0.73
C LEU A 35 -6.31 -8.37 -0.17
N ILE A 36 -5.21 -8.90 0.31
CA ILE A 36 -4.16 -8.11 0.95
C ILE A 36 -2.89 -8.25 0.14
N PHE A 37 -2.34 -7.10 -0.30
CA PHE A 37 -1.04 -7.04 -0.94
C PHE A 37 -0.01 -6.53 0.06
N THR A 38 1.13 -7.19 0.11
CA THR A 38 2.28 -6.71 0.87
C THR A 38 3.39 -6.34 -0.09
N SER A 39 4.14 -5.30 0.23
CA SER A 39 5.21 -4.82 -0.62
C SER A 39 6.30 -4.15 0.21
N HIS A 40 7.49 -4.11 -0.32
CA HIS A 40 8.54 -3.25 0.22
C HIS A 40 8.25 -1.79 -0.13
N SER A 41 8.79 -0.90 0.67
CA SER A 41 8.72 0.54 0.41
C SER A 41 10.08 1.07 -0.07
N GLU A 42 10.04 2.24 -0.70
CA GLU A 42 11.23 2.96 -1.11
C GLU A 42 11.05 4.46 -0.85
N ASN A 43 12.16 5.13 -0.58
CA ASN A 43 12.17 6.58 -0.42
C ASN A 43 12.40 7.23 -1.78
N THR A 44 11.37 7.90 -2.30
CA THR A 44 11.44 8.64 -3.58
C THR A 44 11.75 10.12 -3.37
N GLY A 45 11.83 10.58 -2.14
CA GLY A 45 12.29 11.92 -1.77
C GLY A 45 13.80 11.95 -1.54
N ASP A 46 14.24 12.91 -0.77
CA ASP A 46 15.65 13.06 -0.39
C ASP A 46 15.83 12.94 1.13
N ALA A 47 17.04 13.20 1.63
CA ALA A 47 17.35 13.08 3.07
C ALA A 47 16.63 14.15 3.92
N ILE A 48 16.29 15.29 3.33
CA ILE A 48 15.66 16.41 4.02
C ILE A 48 14.13 16.25 3.97
N ASN A 49 13.62 15.82 2.82
CA ASN A 49 12.18 15.61 2.58
C ASN A 49 11.96 14.18 2.10
N PRO A 50 12.00 13.19 3.01
CA PRO A 50 11.78 11.80 2.61
C PRO A 50 10.32 11.58 2.22
N HIS A 51 10.12 10.69 1.24
CA HIS A 51 8.79 10.27 0.81
C HIS A 51 8.80 8.76 0.58
N TRP A 52 8.25 8.04 1.55
CA TRP A 52 8.22 6.59 1.52
C TRP A 52 6.92 6.11 0.88
N THR A 53 7.05 5.35 -0.18
CA THR A 53 5.94 4.83 -0.95
C THR A 53 6.21 3.38 -1.34
N LEU A 54 5.23 2.75 -1.96
CA LEU A 54 5.32 1.37 -2.42
C LEU A 54 6.43 1.25 -3.47
N LYS A 55 7.31 0.28 -3.28
CA LYS A 55 8.36 -0.01 -4.24
C LYS A 55 7.80 -0.76 -5.44
N THR A 56 7.96 -0.20 -6.62
CA THR A 56 7.50 -0.80 -7.86
C THR A 56 8.68 -1.33 -8.68
N VAL A 57 8.36 -2.11 -9.72
CA VAL A 57 9.37 -2.65 -10.63
C VAL A 57 9.76 -1.58 -11.66
N GLY A 58 10.86 -0.90 -11.37
CA GLY A 58 11.42 0.08 -12.28
C GLY A 58 10.70 1.42 -12.29
N LYS A 59 11.41 2.42 -12.79
CA LYS A 59 10.98 3.82 -12.79
C LYS A 59 9.78 4.07 -13.71
N LEU A 60 9.70 3.35 -14.82
CA LEU A 60 8.60 3.51 -15.76
C LEU A 60 7.28 3.07 -15.16
N VAL A 61 7.29 2.01 -14.35
CA VAL A 61 6.09 1.55 -13.64
C VAL A 61 5.66 2.60 -12.61
N SER A 62 6.59 3.14 -11.81
CA SER A 62 6.26 4.15 -10.80
C SER A 62 5.77 5.47 -11.40
N GLU A 63 6.21 5.82 -12.62
CA GLU A 63 5.76 7.03 -13.32
C GLU A 63 4.37 6.89 -13.95
N LYS A 64 4.03 5.69 -14.44
CA LYS A 64 2.77 5.43 -15.13
C LYS A 64 1.66 4.90 -14.24
N VAL A 65 2.01 4.30 -13.12
CA VAL A 65 1.07 3.69 -12.18
C VAL A 65 1.29 4.32 -10.82
N THR A 66 0.22 4.79 -10.21
CA THR A 66 0.22 5.17 -8.80
C THR A 66 -0.51 4.07 -8.04
N PRO A 67 0.20 3.01 -7.61
CA PRO A 67 -0.44 1.81 -7.06
C PRO A 67 -1.34 2.11 -5.86
N GLU A 68 -0.93 3.03 -5.02
CA GLU A 68 -1.69 3.43 -3.84
C GLU A 68 -3.07 3.98 -4.22
N GLY A 69 -3.20 4.56 -5.42
CA GLY A 69 -4.47 5.08 -5.93
C GLY A 69 -5.51 4.01 -6.23
N LEU A 70 -5.10 2.75 -6.40
CA LEU A 70 -5.99 1.63 -6.71
C LEU A 70 -6.63 1.01 -5.46
N PHE A 71 -6.19 1.40 -4.27
CA PHE A 71 -6.66 0.82 -3.02
C PHE A 71 -7.44 1.82 -2.19
N THR A 72 -8.50 1.35 -1.53
CA THR A 72 -9.21 2.15 -0.54
C THR A 72 -8.43 2.23 0.76
N TYR A 73 -7.73 1.16 1.11
CA TYR A 73 -6.97 1.06 2.35
C TYR A 73 -5.50 0.84 2.03
N VAL A 74 -4.65 1.71 2.54
CA VAL A 74 -3.19 1.56 2.45
C VAL A 74 -2.62 1.82 3.84
N PHE A 75 -1.96 0.80 4.39
CA PHE A 75 -1.31 0.89 5.70
C PHE A 75 0.20 0.81 5.52
N TYR A 76 0.92 1.66 6.21
CA TYR A 76 2.38 1.58 6.23
C TYR A 76 2.81 0.91 7.54
N ALA A 77 3.44 -0.25 7.42
CA ALA A 77 3.94 -0.99 8.59
C ALA A 77 5.29 -0.44 9.01
N MET A 78 5.44 -0.15 10.29
CA MET A 78 6.68 0.41 10.83
C MET A 78 6.97 -0.14 12.22
N ALA A 79 8.27 -0.12 12.57
CA ALA A 79 8.73 -0.40 13.91
C ALA A 79 9.02 0.94 14.59
N VAL A 80 8.47 1.13 15.77
CA VAL A 80 8.68 2.34 16.57
C VAL A 80 9.31 1.95 17.91
N PRO A 81 10.14 2.83 18.53
CA PRO A 81 10.69 2.53 19.84
C PRO A 81 9.58 2.33 20.87
N GLY A 82 9.64 1.24 21.60
CA GLY A 82 8.77 0.96 22.74
C GLY A 82 9.51 1.16 24.07
N ASP A 83 8.99 0.54 25.12
CA ASP A 83 9.60 0.62 26.43
C ASP A 83 10.92 -0.18 26.50
N GLY A 84 11.96 0.40 27.07
CA GLY A 84 13.27 -0.22 27.17
C GLY A 84 13.92 -0.40 25.80
N ASP A 85 14.47 -1.59 25.54
CA ASP A 85 15.11 -1.93 24.28
C ASP A 85 14.15 -2.58 23.26
N ARG A 86 12.85 -2.54 23.56
CA ARG A 86 11.83 -3.14 22.69
C ARG A 86 11.47 -2.23 21.53
N MET A 87 11.13 -2.85 20.41
CA MET A 87 10.46 -2.19 19.29
C MET A 87 9.00 -2.63 19.28
N ASP A 88 8.10 -1.69 19.11
CA ASP A 88 6.70 -1.96 18.89
C ASP A 88 6.40 -1.86 17.39
N TYR A 89 5.53 -2.72 16.90
CA TYR A 89 5.14 -2.72 15.49
C TYR A 89 3.77 -2.09 15.36
N LYS A 90 3.68 -1.11 14.48
CA LYS A 90 2.47 -0.31 14.27
C LYS A 90 2.12 -0.23 12.78
N PHE A 91 0.85 0.04 12.51
CA PHE A 91 0.41 0.50 11.21
C PHE A 91 0.09 1.99 11.27
N LEU A 92 0.58 2.72 10.28
CA LEU A 92 0.16 4.09 10.02
C LEU A 92 -1.17 4.03 9.23
N THR A 93 -2.18 4.77 9.68
CA THR A 93 -3.52 4.74 9.09
C THR A 93 -3.75 5.81 8.05
N ASN A 94 -3.06 6.92 8.15
CA ASN A 94 -3.13 8.04 7.20
C ASN A 94 -1.74 8.63 7.01
N ALA A 95 -1.53 9.34 5.91
CA ALA A 95 -0.24 9.93 5.59
C ALA A 95 0.25 10.87 6.71
N ASP A 96 1.52 10.76 7.05
CA ASP A 96 2.17 11.57 8.07
C ASP A 96 3.08 12.65 7.48
N GLY A 97 3.06 12.82 6.15
CA GLY A 97 3.94 13.74 5.43
C GLY A 97 5.18 13.06 4.86
N GLU A 98 5.57 11.90 5.35
CA GLU A 98 6.75 11.16 4.89
C GLU A 98 6.40 9.79 4.35
N HIS A 99 5.39 9.14 4.90
CA HIS A 99 4.99 7.78 4.55
C HIS A 99 3.61 7.78 3.94
N VAL A 100 3.42 6.97 2.90
CA VAL A 100 2.12 6.82 2.27
C VAL A 100 1.23 5.92 3.14
N ALA A 101 0.03 6.38 3.39
CA ALA A 101 -1.04 5.59 4.00
C ALA A 101 -2.35 6.32 3.75
N LYS A 102 -3.44 5.58 3.67
CA LYS A 102 -4.78 6.18 3.56
C LYS A 102 -5.85 5.22 4.03
N THR A 103 -6.86 5.78 4.65
CA THR A 103 -8.09 5.07 5.02
C THR A 103 -9.26 6.03 4.86
N PRO A 104 -10.50 5.54 4.75
CA PRO A 104 -11.68 6.40 4.71
C PRO A 104 -11.76 7.32 5.93
N MET A 105 -12.29 8.51 5.70
CA MET A 105 -12.43 9.51 6.76
C MET A 105 -13.27 8.95 7.92
N GLY A 106 -12.75 9.08 9.14
CA GLY A 106 -13.45 8.67 10.35
C GLY A 106 -13.36 7.18 10.68
N MET A 107 -12.70 6.38 9.84
CA MET A 107 -12.55 4.95 10.12
C MET A 107 -11.63 4.68 11.30
N PHE A 108 -10.51 5.38 11.38
CA PHE A 108 -9.54 5.28 12.47
C PHE A 108 -9.34 6.65 13.12
N GLU A 109 -9.45 6.70 14.44
CA GLU A 109 -9.19 7.92 15.21
C GLU A 109 -7.68 8.18 15.38
N ASP A 110 -6.93 7.10 15.57
CA ASP A 110 -5.50 7.18 15.84
C ASP A 110 -4.68 7.08 14.55
N LEU A 111 -3.62 7.88 14.49
CA LEU A 111 -2.68 7.86 13.37
C LEU A 111 -1.90 6.53 13.33
N TYR A 112 -1.51 6.03 14.51
CA TYR A 112 -0.80 4.76 14.63
C TYR A 112 -1.65 3.77 15.40
N ILE A 113 -1.81 2.56 14.84
CA ILE A 113 -2.55 1.47 15.46
C ILE A 113 -1.66 0.22 15.55
N ASP A 114 -2.07 -0.73 16.38
CA ASP A 114 -1.34 -1.98 16.51
C ASP A 114 -1.30 -2.75 15.19
N ASN A 115 -0.18 -3.43 14.95
CA ASN A 115 0.01 -4.28 13.78
C ASN A 115 -0.76 -5.60 13.96
N ASP A 116 -2.08 -5.52 13.82
CA ASP A 116 -3.00 -6.63 14.01
C ASP A 116 -4.08 -6.58 12.92
N LEU A 117 -3.94 -7.40 11.90
CA LEU A 117 -4.87 -7.43 10.76
C LEU A 117 -6.28 -7.84 11.16
N ALA A 118 -6.44 -8.72 12.16
CA ALA A 118 -7.77 -9.12 12.59
C ALA A 118 -8.56 -7.93 13.14
N LYS A 119 -7.92 -7.09 13.92
CA LYS A 119 -8.54 -5.86 14.45
C LYS A 119 -8.88 -4.87 13.34
N ILE A 120 -8.00 -4.74 12.35
CA ILE A 120 -8.23 -3.87 11.19
C ILE A 120 -9.46 -4.34 10.41
N ILE A 121 -9.57 -5.63 10.17
CA ILE A 121 -10.70 -6.21 9.45
C ILE A 121 -12.01 -5.96 10.21
N GLU A 122 -12.00 -6.11 11.53
CA GLU A 122 -13.18 -5.79 12.37
C GLU A 122 -13.60 -4.32 12.20
N VAL A 123 -12.64 -3.38 12.25
CA VAL A 123 -12.93 -1.95 12.07
C VAL A 123 -13.51 -1.68 10.69
N ILE A 124 -12.94 -2.28 9.64
CA ILE A 124 -13.41 -2.12 8.27
C ILE A 124 -14.85 -2.63 8.14
N ASP A 125 -15.14 -3.82 8.67
CA ASP A 125 -16.45 -4.41 8.58
C ASP A 125 -17.49 -3.57 9.35
N GLU A 126 -17.18 -3.12 10.55
CA GLU A 126 -18.04 -2.25 11.34
C GLU A 126 -18.31 -0.91 10.64
N TYR A 127 -17.30 -0.30 10.06
CA TYR A 127 -17.44 0.95 9.33
C TYR A 127 -18.37 0.78 8.12
N ASN A 128 -18.23 -0.30 7.37
CA ASN A 128 -19.05 -0.56 6.19
C ASN A 128 -20.49 -0.92 6.56
N GLU A 129 -20.70 -1.59 7.68
CA GLU A 129 -22.05 -1.91 8.18
C GLU A 129 -22.80 -0.69 8.71
N GLY A 130 -22.07 0.33 9.16
CA GLY A 130 -22.63 1.57 9.68
C GLY A 130 -23.14 2.56 8.64
N GLU A 131 -22.89 2.26 7.35
CA GLU A 131 -23.35 3.12 6.24
C GLU A 131 -24.80 2.86 5.83
#